data_0814cca806f7e48cd8d1e65e4a1c372c
#
_entry.id   0814cca806f7e48cd8d1e65e4a1c372c
#
_cell.length_a   1.000
_cell.length_b   1.000
_cell.length_c   1.000
_cell.angle_alpha   90.00
_cell.angle_beta   90.00
_cell.angle_gamma   90.00
#
_symmetry.space_group_name_H-M   'P 1'
#
loop_
_entity.id
_entity.type
_entity.pdbx_description
1 polymer ?
#
loop_
_entity_poly.entity_id
_entity_poly.type
_entity_poly.pdbx_seq_one_letter_code
_entity_poly.pdbx_strand_id
1 'polypeptide(L)'
;LFGDGLEQEIVRTYELVDARGRPNRYHPELARRPLSGILERTLGILGGTWQCCRMALAEGFCFYFGGGMHHGQLDFGNGFCLLNDIVVAIRKLQADGLIRTAWVVDVDAHKGDGTAALTRDDPTILTLSVHMARGWPLDGAPRDPQGVPNPSFIPSDIDIPIESGAEDQYVARLAAGLAQMAARLPAPEIAVVVCGADPYEKDGLPSTAGLNLTLAQLDARDRLVYHFLKSRRIPQAYLMAGGYGPHVWEVYAQFLHWALLDHLTAEAP
;
A
#
# COMPACT_ATOMS: atom_id res chain seq x y z
N LEU A 1 -1.04 6.48 -21.82
CA LEU A 1 -0.76 5.28 -21.06
C LEU A 1 -1.51 4.07 -21.64
N PHE A 2 -2.83 4.08 -21.70
CA PHE A 2 -3.64 2.93 -22.09
C PHE A 2 -4.26 3.05 -23.50
N GLY A 3 -4.12 4.18 -24.19
CA GLY A 3 -4.66 4.41 -25.53
C GLY A 3 -6.15 4.09 -25.62
N ASP A 4 -6.54 3.40 -26.70
CA ASP A 4 -7.94 3.00 -26.97
C ASP A 4 -8.41 1.88 -26.03
N GLY A 5 -7.52 1.25 -25.24
CA GLY A 5 -7.83 0.21 -24.26
C GLY A 5 -8.13 0.69 -22.85
N LEU A 6 -8.16 2.01 -22.58
CA LEU A 6 -8.33 2.55 -21.22
C LEU A 6 -9.58 2.02 -20.51
N GLU A 7 -10.72 2.02 -21.17
CA GLU A 7 -11.97 1.54 -20.54
C GLU A 7 -11.91 0.04 -20.24
N GLN A 8 -11.33 -0.75 -21.12
CA GLN A 8 -11.13 -2.19 -20.90
C GLN A 8 -10.17 -2.44 -19.75
N GLU A 9 -9.10 -1.66 -19.64
CA GLU A 9 -8.15 -1.72 -18.54
C GLU A 9 -8.82 -1.36 -17.20
N ILE A 10 -9.65 -0.33 -17.16
CA ILE A 10 -10.43 0.06 -15.99
C ILE A 10 -11.40 -1.07 -15.60
N VAL A 11 -12.14 -1.62 -16.56
CA VAL A 11 -13.09 -2.72 -16.32
C VAL A 11 -12.39 -3.91 -15.67
N ARG A 12 -11.22 -4.28 -16.16
CA ARG A 12 -10.41 -5.38 -15.64
C ARG A 12 -9.85 -5.06 -14.24
N THR A 13 -9.17 -3.93 -14.10
CA THR A 13 -8.49 -3.51 -12.86
C THR A 13 -9.43 -3.41 -11.67
N TYR A 14 -10.66 -2.93 -11.90
CA TYR A 14 -11.67 -2.75 -10.85
C TYR A 14 -12.68 -3.89 -10.78
N GLU A 15 -12.47 -4.98 -11.53
CA GLU A 15 -13.37 -6.14 -11.56
C GLU A 15 -14.84 -5.75 -11.78
N LEU A 16 -15.07 -4.80 -12.69
CA LEU A 16 -16.41 -4.25 -12.90
C LEU A 16 -17.36 -5.25 -13.54
N VAL A 17 -16.82 -6.25 -14.24
CA VAL A 17 -17.56 -7.38 -14.79
C VAL A 17 -16.92 -8.71 -14.35
N ASP A 18 -17.72 -9.77 -14.27
CA ASP A 18 -17.23 -11.11 -13.97
C ASP A 18 -16.60 -11.76 -15.24
N ALA A 19 -16.05 -12.96 -15.10
CA ALA A 19 -15.43 -13.72 -16.19
C ALA A 19 -16.40 -14.03 -17.36
N ARG A 20 -17.70 -13.85 -17.16
CA ARG A 20 -18.75 -14.05 -18.19
C ARG A 20 -19.23 -12.73 -18.78
N GLY A 21 -18.60 -11.60 -18.42
CA GLY A 21 -18.97 -10.26 -18.88
C GLY A 21 -20.23 -9.70 -18.22
N ARG A 22 -20.71 -10.27 -17.12
CA ARG A 22 -21.89 -9.76 -16.41
C ARG A 22 -21.46 -8.68 -15.39
N PRO A 23 -22.29 -7.63 -15.18
CA PRO A 23 -22.02 -6.62 -14.16
C PRO A 23 -21.72 -7.25 -12.80
N ASN A 24 -20.62 -6.87 -12.19
CA ASN A 24 -20.19 -7.32 -10.86
C ASN A 24 -20.30 -6.17 -9.85
N ARG A 25 -19.49 -5.13 -10.06
CA ARG A 25 -19.43 -3.95 -9.16
C ARG A 25 -19.94 -2.67 -9.83
N TYR A 26 -20.34 -2.75 -11.10
CA TYR A 26 -20.72 -1.61 -11.91
C TYR A 26 -21.90 -1.96 -12.82
N HIS A 27 -22.89 -1.07 -12.83
CA HIS A 27 -24.05 -1.15 -13.70
C HIS A 27 -23.99 0.04 -14.68
N PRO A 28 -23.63 -0.16 -15.95
CA PRO A 28 -23.46 0.92 -16.93
C PRO A 28 -24.68 1.81 -17.05
N GLU A 29 -25.90 1.23 -16.97
CA GLU A 29 -27.17 1.95 -17.05
C GLU A 29 -27.44 2.88 -15.86
N LEU A 30 -26.76 2.67 -14.73
CA LEU A 30 -26.86 3.52 -13.53
C LEU A 30 -25.71 4.54 -13.44
N ALA A 31 -24.73 4.44 -14.32
CA ALA A 31 -23.53 5.29 -14.28
C ALA A 31 -23.88 6.75 -14.61
N ARG A 32 -23.43 7.65 -13.73
CA ARG A 32 -23.61 9.11 -13.91
C ARG A 32 -22.40 9.79 -14.54
N ARG A 33 -21.28 9.09 -14.68
CA ARG A 33 -20.01 9.60 -15.23
C ARG A 33 -19.36 8.52 -16.08
N PRO A 34 -18.57 8.89 -17.10
CA PRO A 34 -17.85 7.94 -17.92
C PRO A 34 -16.75 7.25 -17.10
N LEU A 35 -16.45 6.00 -17.44
CA LEU A 35 -15.37 5.21 -16.79
C LEU A 35 -14.00 5.87 -16.94
N SER A 36 -13.74 6.55 -18.06
CA SER A 36 -12.50 7.30 -18.29
C SER A 36 -12.19 8.34 -17.21
N GLY A 37 -13.21 8.85 -16.49
CA GLY A 37 -13.04 9.73 -15.34
C GLY A 37 -12.29 9.09 -14.16
N ILE A 38 -12.16 7.76 -14.13
CA ILE A 38 -11.36 7.04 -13.14
C ILE A 38 -9.87 7.36 -13.31
N LEU A 39 -9.38 7.52 -14.55
CA LEU A 39 -7.99 7.91 -14.78
C LEU A 39 -7.70 9.31 -14.20
N GLU A 40 -8.58 10.28 -14.44
CA GLU A 40 -8.43 11.63 -13.89
C GLU A 40 -8.38 11.61 -12.36
N ARG A 41 -9.28 10.83 -11.74
CA ARG A 41 -9.27 10.60 -10.29
C ARG A 41 -7.96 9.97 -9.82
N THR A 42 -7.47 8.95 -10.53
CA THR A 42 -6.21 8.26 -10.21
C THR A 42 -5.03 9.23 -10.29
N LEU A 43 -4.97 10.10 -11.31
CA LEU A 43 -3.93 11.13 -11.40
C LEU A 43 -4.02 12.13 -10.24
N GLY A 44 -5.22 12.47 -9.79
CA GLY A 44 -5.42 13.28 -8.58
C GLY A 44 -4.88 12.58 -7.32
N ILE A 45 -5.08 11.27 -7.20
CA ILE A 45 -4.53 10.47 -6.09
C ILE A 45 -2.99 10.47 -6.11
N LEU A 46 -2.37 10.29 -7.29
CA LEU A 46 -0.92 10.38 -7.45
C LEU A 46 -0.37 11.74 -6.94
N GLY A 47 -1.06 12.82 -7.32
CA GLY A 47 -0.74 14.18 -6.85
C GLY A 47 -0.83 14.31 -5.33
N GLY A 48 -1.87 13.70 -4.72
CA GLY A 48 -2.07 13.67 -3.29
C GLY A 48 -0.94 12.91 -2.55
N THR A 49 -0.54 11.75 -3.05
CA THR A 49 0.56 10.95 -2.50
C THR A 49 1.89 11.72 -2.56
N TRP A 50 2.19 12.33 -3.71
CA TRP A 50 3.39 13.17 -3.85
C TRP A 50 3.37 14.35 -2.88
N GLN A 51 2.24 15.03 -2.72
CA GLN A 51 2.10 16.14 -1.77
C GLN A 51 2.22 15.67 -0.32
N CYS A 52 1.65 14.51 0.03
CA CYS A 52 1.81 13.89 1.35
C CYS A 52 3.30 13.65 1.66
N CYS A 53 4.05 13.09 0.72
CA CYS A 53 5.49 12.88 0.87
C CYS A 53 6.25 14.20 1.08
N ARG A 54 5.91 15.25 0.33
CA ARG A 54 6.53 16.58 0.50
C ARG A 54 6.23 17.17 1.88
N MET A 55 4.99 17.04 2.35
CA MET A 55 4.61 17.50 3.70
C MET A 55 5.35 16.70 4.77
N ALA A 56 5.46 15.37 4.60
CA ALA A 56 6.23 14.54 5.52
C ALA A 56 7.71 14.95 5.58
N LEU A 57 8.32 15.30 4.45
CA LEU A 57 9.69 15.82 4.42
C LEU A 57 9.85 17.15 5.17
N ALA A 58 8.83 18.00 5.15
CA ALA A 58 8.86 19.29 5.83
C ALA A 58 8.55 19.19 7.33
N GLU A 59 7.53 18.40 7.69
CA GLU A 59 6.93 18.36 9.03
C GLU A 59 7.25 17.07 9.82
N GLY A 60 7.97 16.12 9.21
CA GLY A 60 8.30 14.83 9.81
C GLY A 60 7.21 13.76 9.72
N PHE A 61 5.93 14.15 9.62
CA PHE A 61 4.79 13.24 9.52
C PHE A 61 3.67 13.84 8.66
N CYS A 62 3.08 13.02 7.79
CA CYS A 62 1.86 13.36 7.09
C CYS A 62 1.02 12.10 6.84
N PHE A 63 -0.30 12.21 6.97
CA PHE A 63 -1.26 11.15 6.62
C PHE A 63 -2.18 11.63 5.51
N TYR A 64 -2.26 10.86 4.44
CA TYR A 64 -3.15 11.08 3.31
C TYR A 64 -4.31 10.10 3.31
N PHE A 65 -5.55 10.60 3.35
CA PHE A 65 -6.79 9.81 3.24
C PHE A 65 -7.02 9.37 1.78
N GLY A 66 -6.07 8.67 1.22
CA GLY A 66 -6.04 8.16 -0.14
C GLY A 66 -4.68 7.55 -0.45
N GLY A 67 -4.45 7.20 -1.71
CA GLY A 67 -3.19 6.59 -2.14
C GLY A 67 -3.01 5.15 -1.69
N GLY A 68 -1.79 4.65 -1.82
CA GLY A 68 -1.44 3.28 -1.48
C GLY A 68 -1.83 2.26 -2.54
N MET A 69 -1.84 2.65 -3.80
CA MET A 69 -2.19 1.78 -4.93
C MET A 69 -1.03 0.82 -5.27
N HIS A 70 -0.70 -0.06 -4.33
CA HIS A 70 0.49 -0.91 -4.32
C HIS A 70 0.45 -2.08 -5.32
N HIS A 71 -0.72 -2.35 -5.94
CA HIS A 71 -0.88 -3.42 -6.94
C HIS A 71 -0.70 -2.95 -8.39
N GLY A 72 -0.62 -1.65 -8.65
CA GLY A 72 -0.37 -1.12 -10.00
C GLY A 72 0.97 -1.61 -10.53
N GLN A 73 0.93 -2.33 -11.67
CA GLN A 73 2.09 -2.94 -12.32
C GLN A 73 2.72 -2.00 -13.36
N LEU A 74 3.76 -2.46 -14.04
CA LEU A 74 4.50 -1.65 -15.01
C LEU A 74 3.63 -1.21 -16.19
N ASP A 75 2.83 -2.13 -16.73
CA ASP A 75 2.09 -1.97 -17.99
C ASP A 75 0.60 -2.31 -17.87
N PHE A 76 0.14 -2.70 -16.68
CA PHE A 76 -1.26 -2.96 -16.40
C PHE A 76 -1.66 -2.57 -14.97
N GLY A 77 -2.94 -2.26 -14.75
CA GLY A 77 -3.51 -2.11 -13.43
C GLY A 77 -3.88 -3.45 -12.80
N ASN A 78 -3.95 -3.53 -11.48
CA ASN A 78 -4.33 -4.73 -10.75
C ASN A 78 -4.96 -4.35 -9.41
N GLY A 79 -5.84 -5.16 -8.82
CA GLY A 79 -6.35 -5.01 -7.46
C GLY A 79 -6.85 -3.60 -7.13
N PHE A 80 -7.72 -3.04 -7.95
CA PHE A 80 -8.25 -1.67 -7.83
C PHE A 80 -7.20 -0.56 -8.01
N CYS A 81 -5.96 -0.90 -8.40
CA CYS A 81 -4.85 0.02 -8.57
C CYS A 81 -4.54 0.19 -10.07
N LEU A 82 -5.02 1.27 -10.68
CA LEU A 82 -4.77 1.55 -12.10
C LEU A 82 -3.32 1.97 -12.36
N LEU A 83 -2.71 2.69 -11.42
CA LEU A 83 -1.31 3.12 -11.44
C LEU A 83 -0.74 2.92 -10.03
N ASN A 84 0.59 2.82 -9.92
CA ASN A 84 1.26 2.75 -8.61
C ASN A 84 1.68 4.16 -8.17
N ASP A 85 0.89 4.77 -7.31
CA ASP A 85 1.12 6.14 -6.83
C ASP A 85 2.35 6.24 -5.92
N ILE A 86 2.69 5.18 -5.21
CA ILE A 86 3.83 5.11 -4.28
C ILE A 86 5.13 5.29 -5.06
N VAL A 87 5.34 4.42 -6.05
CA VAL A 87 6.56 4.44 -6.86
C VAL A 87 6.65 5.72 -7.70
N VAL A 88 5.53 6.17 -8.27
CA VAL A 88 5.48 7.45 -9.02
C VAL A 88 5.85 8.63 -8.14
N ALA A 89 5.32 8.71 -6.91
CA ALA A 89 5.64 9.79 -5.98
C ALA A 89 7.13 9.77 -5.59
N ILE A 90 7.70 8.61 -5.25
CA ILE A 90 9.12 8.47 -4.91
C ILE A 90 9.99 8.89 -6.10
N ARG A 91 9.71 8.40 -7.31
CA ARG A 91 10.44 8.78 -8.53
C ARG A 91 10.37 10.27 -8.82
N LYS A 92 9.22 10.88 -8.61
CA LYS A 92 9.06 12.32 -8.76
C LYS A 92 9.91 13.10 -7.75
N LEU A 93 9.94 12.67 -6.49
CA LEU A 93 10.81 13.28 -5.47
C LEU A 93 12.30 13.13 -5.81
N GLN A 94 12.71 11.97 -6.34
CA GLN A 94 14.08 11.73 -6.81
C GLN A 94 14.43 12.63 -8.00
N ALA A 95 13.52 12.74 -8.98
CA ALA A 95 13.70 13.59 -10.16
C ALA A 95 13.77 15.07 -9.81
N ASP A 96 13.05 15.50 -8.76
CA ASP A 96 13.09 16.87 -8.23
C ASP A 96 14.33 17.14 -7.35
N GLY A 97 15.17 16.12 -7.11
CA GLY A 97 16.36 16.22 -6.25
C GLY A 97 16.05 16.38 -4.76
N LEU A 98 14.82 16.07 -4.33
CA LEU A 98 14.39 16.20 -2.94
C LEU A 98 14.84 15.02 -2.07
N ILE A 99 14.98 13.84 -2.67
CA ILE A 99 15.47 12.61 -2.03
C ILE A 99 16.33 11.80 -2.99
N ARG A 100 17.17 10.91 -2.46
CA ARG A 100 17.91 9.89 -3.21
C ARG A 100 17.40 8.50 -2.89
N THR A 101 17.03 8.26 -1.62
CA THR A 101 16.63 6.95 -1.12
C THR A 101 15.31 7.01 -0.36
N ALA A 102 14.52 5.95 -0.47
CA ALA A 102 13.25 5.81 0.22
C ALA A 102 13.06 4.39 0.77
N TRP A 103 12.27 4.26 1.82
CA TRP A 103 11.69 3.01 2.24
C TRP A 103 10.20 2.97 1.91
N VAL A 104 9.70 1.79 1.55
CA VAL A 104 8.27 1.48 1.50
C VAL A 104 7.99 0.43 2.56
N VAL A 105 7.14 0.77 3.53
CA VAL A 105 6.68 -0.14 4.59
C VAL A 105 5.22 -0.43 4.32
N ASP A 106 4.96 -1.61 3.77
CA ASP A 106 3.62 -2.04 3.37
C ASP A 106 3.05 -3.00 4.43
N VAL A 107 1.96 -2.57 5.08
CA VAL A 107 1.26 -3.31 6.12
C VAL A 107 -0.21 -3.55 5.77
N ASP A 108 -0.56 -3.45 4.49
CA ASP A 108 -1.83 -3.88 3.92
C ASP A 108 -2.00 -5.41 4.05
N ALA A 109 -3.22 -5.93 3.99
CA ALA A 109 -3.45 -7.38 4.05
C ALA A 109 -2.85 -8.13 2.86
N HIS A 110 -2.81 -7.48 1.70
CA HIS A 110 -2.31 -8.06 0.47
C HIS A 110 -0.83 -7.74 0.26
N LYS A 111 -0.12 -8.63 -0.42
CA LYS A 111 1.25 -8.35 -0.84
C LYS A 111 1.28 -7.14 -1.78
N GLY A 112 2.19 -6.19 -1.53
CA GLY A 112 2.44 -5.04 -2.42
C GLY A 112 3.19 -5.46 -3.69
N ASP A 113 2.57 -6.33 -4.49
CA ASP A 113 3.18 -7.00 -5.64
C ASP A 113 3.62 -6.02 -6.74
N GLY A 114 2.80 -5.01 -7.04
CA GLY A 114 3.13 -3.98 -8.01
C GLY A 114 4.32 -3.13 -7.57
N THR A 115 4.34 -2.74 -6.29
CA THR A 115 5.48 -1.99 -5.73
C THR A 115 6.76 -2.82 -5.78
N ALA A 116 6.72 -4.10 -5.38
CA ALA A 116 7.87 -4.99 -5.45
C ALA A 116 8.39 -5.18 -6.89
N ALA A 117 7.47 -5.37 -7.85
CA ALA A 117 7.84 -5.53 -9.26
C ALA A 117 8.49 -4.28 -9.85
N LEU A 118 7.97 -3.08 -9.52
CA LEU A 118 8.44 -1.80 -10.04
C LEU A 118 9.76 -1.33 -9.42
N THR A 119 10.09 -1.82 -8.22
CA THR A 119 11.33 -1.46 -7.50
C THR A 119 12.38 -2.56 -7.51
N ARG A 120 12.09 -3.68 -8.17
CA ARG A 120 13.01 -4.78 -8.30
C ARG A 120 14.37 -4.31 -8.81
N ASP A 121 15.42 -4.77 -8.18
CA ASP A 121 16.82 -4.46 -8.53
C ASP A 121 17.18 -2.97 -8.39
N ASP A 122 16.36 -2.16 -7.72
CA ASP A 122 16.64 -0.75 -7.45
C ASP A 122 17.20 -0.53 -6.04
N PRO A 123 18.49 -0.25 -5.89
CA PRO A 123 19.09 -0.06 -4.58
C PRO A 123 18.68 1.23 -3.88
N THR A 124 17.92 2.10 -4.54
CA THR A 124 17.49 3.38 -3.96
C THR A 124 16.15 3.31 -3.24
N ILE A 125 15.38 2.23 -3.45
CA ILE A 125 14.08 2.01 -2.81
C ILE A 125 14.11 0.63 -2.16
N LEU A 126 14.03 0.58 -0.83
CA LEU A 126 13.93 -0.67 -0.08
C LEU A 126 12.46 -0.91 0.31
N THR A 127 11.96 -2.11 0.03
CA THR A 127 10.58 -2.50 0.27
C THR A 127 10.45 -3.58 1.33
N LEU A 128 9.49 -3.39 2.23
CA LEU A 128 9.04 -4.40 3.18
C LEU A 128 7.52 -4.57 3.01
N SER A 129 7.06 -5.82 2.89
CA SER A 129 5.63 -6.12 2.85
C SER A 129 5.27 -7.20 3.87
N VAL A 130 4.35 -6.89 4.79
CA VAL A 130 3.73 -7.85 5.72
C VAL A 130 2.35 -8.16 5.19
N HIS A 131 2.11 -9.40 4.80
CA HIS A 131 0.91 -9.75 4.06
C HIS A 131 0.42 -11.17 4.37
N MET A 132 -0.78 -11.50 3.93
CA MET A 132 -1.28 -12.87 3.95
C MET A 132 -0.32 -13.81 3.20
N ALA A 133 -0.01 -14.95 3.79
CA ALA A 133 0.86 -15.94 3.16
C ALA A 133 0.23 -16.59 1.92
N ARG A 134 -1.10 -16.55 1.79
CA ARG A 134 -1.88 -17.19 0.73
C ARG A 134 -3.08 -16.34 0.36
N GLY A 135 -3.62 -16.60 -0.83
CA GLY A 135 -4.73 -15.84 -1.39
C GLY A 135 -4.25 -14.79 -2.39
N TRP A 136 -5.19 -14.05 -2.95
CA TRP A 136 -4.86 -13.01 -3.91
C TRP A 136 -3.88 -11.97 -3.32
N PRO A 137 -2.87 -11.51 -4.06
CA PRO A 137 -2.53 -11.78 -5.46
C PRO A 137 -1.64 -13.02 -5.67
N LEU A 138 -1.42 -13.85 -4.64
CA LEU A 138 -0.53 -15.03 -4.65
C LEU A 138 -1.29 -16.34 -4.90
N ASP A 139 -2.56 -16.30 -5.28
CA ASP A 139 -3.40 -17.47 -5.55
C ASP A 139 -3.23 -18.08 -6.95
N GLY A 140 -2.51 -17.38 -7.82
CA GLY A 140 -2.18 -17.84 -9.17
C GLY A 140 -0.94 -18.73 -9.23
N ALA A 141 -0.56 -19.13 -10.44
CA ALA A 141 0.70 -19.83 -10.68
C ALA A 141 1.87 -18.83 -10.71
N PRO A 142 3.05 -19.18 -10.15
CA PRO A 142 4.24 -18.31 -10.17
C PRO A 142 4.78 -18.06 -11.59
N ARG A 143 4.39 -18.91 -12.54
CA ARG A 143 4.69 -18.78 -13.97
C ARG A 143 3.48 -19.16 -14.79
N ASP A 144 3.33 -18.52 -15.93
CA ASP A 144 2.33 -18.91 -16.92
C ASP A 144 2.72 -20.23 -17.64
N PRO A 145 1.83 -20.80 -18.49
CA PRO A 145 2.14 -22.01 -19.26
C PRO A 145 3.33 -21.86 -20.23
N GLN A 146 3.72 -20.64 -20.58
CA GLN A 146 4.86 -20.29 -21.42
C GLN A 146 6.15 -20.10 -20.61
N GLY A 147 6.07 -20.20 -19.27
CA GLY A 147 7.21 -20.05 -18.35
C GLY A 147 7.52 -18.59 -17.98
N VAL A 148 6.70 -17.63 -18.41
CA VAL A 148 6.87 -16.21 -18.05
C VAL A 148 6.54 -16.03 -16.58
N PRO A 149 7.39 -15.36 -15.78
CA PRO A 149 7.12 -15.10 -14.37
C PRO A 149 5.87 -14.24 -14.18
N ASN A 150 5.01 -14.66 -13.27
CA ASN A 150 3.90 -13.84 -12.80
C ASN A 150 4.48 -12.70 -11.90
N PRO A 151 4.28 -11.43 -12.26
CA PRO A 151 4.87 -10.32 -11.51
C PRO A 151 4.42 -10.24 -10.05
N SER A 152 3.25 -10.76 -9.70
CA SER A 152 2.79 -10.80 -8.30
C SER A 152 3.68 -11.66 -7.38
N PHE A 153 4.46 -12.57 -7.95
CA PHE A 153 5.42 -13.40 -7.20
C PHE A 153 6.82 -12.79 -7.11
N ILE A 154 7.07 -11.62 -7.71
CA ILE A 154 8.33 -10.90 -7.51
C ILE A 154 8.41 -10.50 -6.03
N PRO A 155 9.48 -10.90 -5.31
CA PRO A 155 9.56 -10.59 -3.88
C PRO A 155 9.83 -9.11 -3.63
N SER A 156 9.30 -8.61 -2.52
CA SER A 156 9.83 -7.41 -1.88
C SER A 156 11.25 -7.70 -1.34
N ASP A 157 12.01 -6.68 -0.98
CA ASP A 157 13.31 -6.91 -0.33
C ASP A 157 13.18 -7.66 0.99
N ILE A 158 12.05 -7.45 1.66
CA ILE A 158 11.67 -8.15 2.89
C ILE A 158 10.19 -8.52 2.80
N ASP A 159 9.91 -9.79 2.52
CA ASP A 159 8.56 -10.35 2.57
C ASP A 159 8.31 -11.01 3.93
N ILE A 160 7.17 -10.71 4.55
CA ILE A 160 6.74 -11.27 5.83
C ILE A 160 5.35 -11.88 5.65
N PRO A 161 5.25 -13.08 5.04
CA PRO A 161 3.97 -13.75 4.89
C PRO A 161 3.45 -14.23 6.24
N ILE A 162 2.20 -13.90 6.56
CA ILE A 162 1.50 -14.35 7.79
C ILE A 162 0.52 -15.46 7.42
N GLU A 163 0.70 -16.63 7.97
CA GLU A 163 -0.25 -17.73 7.79
C GLU A 163 -1.52 -17.45 8.61
N SER A 164 -2.67 -17.86 8.08
CA SER A 164 -3.94 -17.76 8.81
C SER A 164 -3.87 -18.55 10.12
N GLY A 165 -4.27 -17.92 11.23
CA GLY A 165 -4.15 -18.47 12.58
C GLY A 165 -2.81 -18.13 13.27
N ALA A 166 -1.92 -17.35 12.63
CA ALA A 166 -0.67 -16.89 13.22
C ALA A 166 -0.66 -15.36 13.46
N GLU A 167 -1.85 -14.76 13.60
CA GLU A 167 -2.04 -13.32 13.81
C GLU A 167 -1.40 -12.81 15.11
N ASP A 168 -1.22 -13.68 16.10
CA ASP A 168 -0.50 -13.39 17.35
C ASP A 168 0.98 -13.08 17.13
N GLN A 169 1.58 -13.56 16.03
CA GLN A 169 2.98 -13.33 15.67
C GLN A 169 3.17 -12.07 14.83
N TYR A 170 2.09 -11.46 14.32
CA TYR A 170 2.15 -10.35 13.35
C TYR A 170 3.07 -9.22 13.81
N VAL A 171 2.82 -8.64 14.98
CA VAL A 171 3.56 -7.48 15.50
C VAL A 171 5.04 -7.81 15.73
N ALA A 172 5.33 -9.00 16.26
CA ALA A 172 6.70 -9.45 16.50
C ALA A 172 7.47 -9.67 15.19
N ARG A 173 6.83 -10.25 14.18
CA ARG A 173 7.42 -10.47 12.85
C ARG A 173 7.64 -9.16 12.10
N LEU A 174 6.70 -8.21 12.19
CA LEU A 174 6.87 -6.86 11.67
C LEU A 174 8.06 -6.17 12.34
N ALA A 175 8.18 -6.23 13.66
CA ALA A 175 9.32 -5.65 14.41
C ALA A 175 10.66 -6.22 13.92
N ALA A 176 10.74 -7.53 13.72
CA ALA A 176 11.93 -8.20 13.19
C ALA A 176 12.24 -7.76 11.76
N GLY A 177 11.23 -7.62 10.90
CA GLY A 177 11.38 -7.12 9.53
C GLY A 177 11.88 -5.68 9.47
N LEU A 178 11.33 -4.80 10.30
CA LEU A 178 11.79 -3.41 10.42
C LEU A 178 13.24 -3.33 10.89
N ALA A 179 13.64 -4.17 11.85
CA ALA A 179 15.03 -4.26 12.29
C ALA A 179 15.94 -4.77 11.16
N GLN A 180 15.51 -5.77 10.41
CA GLN A 180 16.21 -6.27 9.23
C GLN A 180 16.35 -5.21 8.15
N MET A 181 15.29 -4.42 7.91
CA MET A 181 15.29 -3.28 6.98
C MET A 181 16.34 -2.25 7.37
N ALA A 182 16.40 -1.87 8.65
CA ALA A 182 17.38 -0.92 9.16
C ALA A 182 18.83 -1.41 9.06
N ALA A 183 19.06 -2.72 9.05
CA ALA A 183 20.38 -3.30 8.91
C ALA A 183 20.89 -3.38 7.46
N ARG A 184 19.99 -3.33 6.45
CA ARG A 184 20.35 -3.50 5.03
C ARG A 184 20.87 -2.25 4.37
N LEU A 185 20.29 -1.09 4.68
CA LEU A 185 20.64 0.19 4.09
C LEU A 185 20.78 1.26 5.18
N PRO A 186 21.57 2.32 4.93
CA PRO A 186 21.54 3.51 5.77
C PRO A 186 20.10 4.06 5.83
N ALA A 187 19.80 4.86 6.87
CA ALA A 187 18.48 5.47 7.02
C ALA A 187 18.09 6.21 5.74
N PRO A 188 16.87 5.98 5.21
CA PRO A 188 16.37 6.64 4.01
C PRO A 188 16.05 8.11 4.32
N GLU A 189 15.86 8.89 3.27
CA GLU A 189 15.45 10.29 3.40
C GLU A 189 13.94 10.43 3.62
N ILE A 190 13.16 9.37 3.32
CA ILE A 190 11.71 9.27 3.61
C ILE A 190 11.28 7.81 3.73
N ALA A 191 10.24 7.55 4.52
CA ALA A 191 9.49 6.29 4.49
C ALA A 191 8.05 6.56 4.03
N VAL A 192 7.58 5.78 3.05
CA VAL A 192 6.18 5.74 2.62
C VAL A 192 5.56 4.50 3.25
N VAL A 193 4.51 4.70 4.05
CA VAL A 193 3.80 3.64 4.77
C VAL A 193 2.48 3.38 4.08
N VAL A 194 2.30 2.18 3.54
CA VAL A 194 1.03 1.71 2.97
C VAL A 194 0.23 1.13 4.12
N CYS A 195 -0.66 1.98 4.70
CA CYS A 195 -1.30 1.74 5.99
C CYS A 195 -2.71 1.16 5.81
N GLY A 196 -2.83 0.02 5.08
CA GLY A 196 -4.13 -0.63 4.87
C GLY A 196 -4.82 -1.01 6.18
N ALA A 197 -6.13 -0.75 6.26
CA ALA A 197 -6.98 -1.18 7.36
C ALA A 197 -7.62 -2.55 7.11
N ASP A 198 -7.42 -3.11 5.93
CA ASP A 198 -8.02 -4.35 5.47
C ASP A 198 -7.54 -5.64 6.18
N PRO A 199 -6.40 -5.68 6.94
CA PRO A 199 -6.17 -6.79 7.85
C PRO A 199 -7.14 -6.86 9.03
N TYR A 200 -8.05 -5.87 9.18
CA TYR A 200 -8.98 -5.81 10.31
C TYR A 200 -10.00 -6.97 10.27
N GLU A 201 -10.20 -7.65 11.40
CA GLU A 201 -11.16 -8.76 11.54
C GLU A 201 -12.61 -8.44 11.14
N LYS A 202 -12.95 -7.12 11.03
CA LYS A 202 -14.26 -6.64 10.57
C LYS A 202 -14.21 -6.05 9.16
N ASP A 203 -13.15 -6.29 8.41
CA ASP A 203 -13.09 -5.87 7.01
C ASP A 203 -14.15 -6.58 6.16
N GLY A 204 -14.69 -5.88 5.18
CA GLY A 204 -15.80 -6.39 4.36
C GLY A 204 -15.37 -7.08 3.06
N LEU A 205 -14.08 -7.10 2.73
CA LEU A 205 -13.60 -7.66 1.47
C LEU A 205 -13.28 -9.16 1.64
N PRO A 206 -13.92 -10.08 0.89
CA PRO A 206 -13.67 -11.52 1.06
C PRO A 206 -12.21 -11.95 0.84
N SER A 207 -11.45 -11.24 0.01
CA SER A 207 -10.04 -11.58 -0.25
C SER A 207 -9.10 -11.28 0.92
N THR A 208 -9.54 -10.57 1.96
CA THR A 208 -8.75 -10.28 3.18
C THR A 208 -8.93 -11.32 4.28
N ALA A 209 -9.87 -12.26 4.12
CA ALA A 209 -10.26 -13.24 5.15
C ALA A 209 -9.11 -14.15 5.65
N GLY A 210 -7.97 -14.15 4.98
CA GLY A 210 -6.77 -14.90 5.39
C GLY A 210 -5.95 -14.26 6.50
N LEU A 211 -6.25 -13.00 6.89
CA LEU A 211 -5.56 -12.26 7.94
C LEU A 211 -6.56 -11.41 8.73
N ASN A 212 -6.79 -11.74 9.98
CA ASN A 212 -7.84 -11.17 10.82
C ASN A 212 -7.23 -10.58 12.10
N LEU A 213 -6.74 -9.36 12.01
CA LEU A 213 -6.18 -8.66 13.17
C LEU A 213 -7.28 -7.96 13.97
N THR A 214 -7.18 -8.04 15.29
CA THR A 214 -8.01 -7.24 16.19
C THR A 214 -7.64 -5.77 16.11
N LEU A 215 -8.56 -4.89 16.52
CA LEU A 215 -8.29 -3.45 16.59
C LEU A 215 -7.05 -3.12 17.45
N ALA A 216 -6.82 -3.87 18.54
CA ALA A 216 -5.64 -3.71 19.38
C ALA A 216 -4.33 -4.10 18.69
N GLN A 217 -4.34 -5.16 17.87
CA GLN A 217 -3.16 -5.55 17.07
C GLN A 217 -2.86 -4.53 15.98
N LEU A 218 -3.88 -3.93 15.36
CA LEU A 218 -3.72 -2.84 14.40
C LEU A 218 -3.14 -1.58 15.06
N ASP A 219 -3.61 -1.21 16.25
CA ASP A 219 -3.01 -0.11 17.02
C ASP A 219 -1.53 -0.38 17.33
N ALA A 220 -1.23 -1.59 17.78
CA ALA A 220 0.15 -2.00 18.05
C ALA A 220 1.03 -1.99 16.80
N ARG A 221 0.51 -2.42 15.64
CA ARG A 221 1.16 -2.35 14.32
C ARG A 221 1.53 -0.91 13.95
N ASP A 222 0.53 -0.03 13.99
CA ASP A 222 0.67 1.34 13.51
C ASP A 222 1.62 2.15 14.42
N ARG A 223 1.49 1.99 15.73
CA ARG A 223 2.41 2.60 16.71
C ARG A 223 3.83 2.07 16.58
N LEU A 224 4.00 0.78 16.33
CA LEU A 224 5.32 0.18 16.12
C LEU A 224 6.03 0.83 14.92
N VAL A 225 5.35 0.93 13.77
CA VAL A 225 5.91 1.56 12.56
C VAL A 225 6.24 3.02 12.82
N TYR A 226 5.29 3.77 13.39
CA TYR A 226 5.45 5.18 13.70
C TYR A 226 6.66 5.43 14.60
N HIS A 227 6.74 4.76 15.75
CA HIS A 227 7.86 4.93 16.69
C HIS A 227 9.19 4.47 16.11
N PHE A 228 9.19 3.38 15.33
CA PHE A 228 10.39 2.89 14.68
C PHE A 228 10.99 3.94 13.73
N LEU A 229 10.17 4.62 12.95
CA LEU A 229 10.59 5.67 12.03
C LEU A 229 10.93 6.96 12.78
N LYS A 230 10.08 7.39 13.73
CA LYS A 230 10.28 8.60 14.53
C LYS A 230 11.59 8.57 15.32
N SER A 231 11.90 7.43 15.96
CA SER A 231 13.14 7.26 16.74
C SER A 231 14.41 7.38 15.89
N ARG A 232 14.28 7.17 14.58
CA ARG A 232 15.36 7.30 13.59
C ARG A 232 15.35 8.63 12.86
N ARG A 233 14.41 9.51 13.19
CA ARG A 233 14.19 10.79 12.51
C ARG A 233 13.95 10.64 11.01
N ILE A 234 13.25 9.56 10.60
CA ILE A 234 12.86 9.33 9.22
C ILE A 234 11.50 9.99 8.99
N PRO A 235 11.38 10.94 8.05
CA PRO A 235 10.10 11.50 7.65
C PRO A 235 9.12 10.41 7.18
N GLN A 236 7.84 10.51 7.58
CA GLN A 236 6.85 9.45 7.44
C GLN A 236 5.64 9.93 6.66
N ALA A 237 5.43 9.41 5.46
CA ALA A 237 4.24 9.63 4.64
C ALA A 237 3.33 8.40 4.73
N TYR A 238 2.17 8.55 5.38
CA TYR A 238 1.19 7.47 5.52
C TYR A 238 0.11 7.58 4.44
N LEU A 239 -0.17 6.48 3.76
CA LEU A 239 -1.22 6.35 2.75
C LEU A 239 -2.30 5.40 3.25
N MET A 240 -3.56 5.77 3.07
CA MET A 240 -4.71 5.03 3.60
C MET A 240 -4.80 3.60 3.06
N ALA A 241 -4.51 3.39 1.76
CA ALA A 241 -4.50 2.08 1.11
C ALA A 241 -5.82 1.28 1.25
N GLY A 242 -5.74 -0.06 1.45
CA GLY A 242 -6.89 -0.95 1.60
C GLY A 242 -7.70 -0.70 2.86
N GLY A 243 -8.94 -1.19 2.83
CA GLY A 243 -9.89 -1.09 3.93
C GLY A 243 -11.31 -0.94 3.39
N TYR A 244 -12.19 -1.88 3.74
CA TYR A 244 -13.49 -2.04 3.09
C TYR A 244 -14.58 -2.27 4.13
N GLY A 245 -15.67 -1.52 3.98
CA GLY A 245 -16.83 -1.67 4.83
C GLY A 245 -16.97 -0.62 5.94
N PRO A 246 -17.98 -0.75 6.82
CA PRO A 246 -18.40 0.31 7.74
C PRO A 246 -17.49 0.49 8.96
N HIS A 247 -16.54 -0.42 9.20
CA HIS A 247 -15.69 -0.40 10.40
C HIS A 247 -14.27 0.12 10.18
N VAL A 248 -13.88 0.40 8.94
CA VAL A 248 -12.53 0.86 8.55
C VAL A 248 -12.08 2.11 9.31
N TRP A 249 -13.00 3.03 9.59
CA TRP A 249 -12.72 4.25 10.31
C TRP A 249 -12.21 4.02 11.74
N GLU A 250 -12.58 2.88 12.38
CA GLU A 250 -12.12 2.54 13.75
C GLU A 250 -10.59 2.43 13.77
N VAL A 251 -9.99 1.84 12.74
CA VAL A 251 -8.54 1.65 12.63
C VAL A 251 -7.83 3.00 12.46
N TYR A 252 -8.28 3.81 11.51
CA TYR A 252 -7.61 5.10 11.26
C TYR A 252 -7.84 6.10 12.37
N ALA A 253 -9.03 6.13 12.98
CA ALA A 253 -9.33 7.07 14.05
C ALA A 253 -8.47 6.83 15.31
N GLN A 254 -8.29 5.57 15.74
CA GLN A 254 -7.46 5.25 16.90
C GLN A 254 -5.99 5.65 16.67
N PHE A 255 -5.43 5.31 15.50
CA PHE A 255 -4.05 5.63 15.16
C PHE A 255 -3.83 7.14 15.05
N LEU A 256 -4.66 7.83 14.26
CA LEU A 256 -4.49 9.26 14.01
C LEU A 256 -4.71 10.11 15.27
N HIS A 257 -5.71 9.76 16.09
CA HIS A 257 -5.92 10.45 17.36
C HIS A 257 -4.65 10.40 18.22
N TRP A 258 -4.04 9.23 18.32
CA TRP A 258 -2.82 9.05 19.11
C TRP A 258 -1.59 9.70 18.42
N ALA A 259 -1.37 9.46 17.12
CA ALA A 259 -0.19 9.94 16.41
C ALA A 259 -0.11 11.46 16.36
N LEU A 260 -1.25 12.14 16.15
CA LEU A 260 -1.32 13.60 16.16
C LEU A 260 -1.01 14.18 17.54
N LEU A 261 -1.52 13.58 18.62
CA LEU A 261 -1.19 14.01 19.98
C LEU A 261 0.30 13.82 20.27
N ASP A 262 0.88 12.68 19.90
CA ASP A 262 2.30 12.40 20.08
C ASP A 262 3.20 13.35 19.24
N HIS A 263 2.77 13.68 18.03
CA HIS A 263 3.47 14.62 17.16
C HIS A 263 3.45 16.03 17.72
N LEU A 264 2.27 16.55 18.11
CA LEU A 264 2.09 17.89 18.64
C LEU A 264 2.77 18.09 20.00
N THR A 265 2.78 17.06 20.87
CA THR A 265 3.44 17.16 22.17
C THR A 265 4.96 17.12 22.09
N ALA A 266 5.53 16.53 21.05
CA ALA A 266 6.97 16.50 20.79
C ALA A 266 7.52 17.87 20.31
N GLU A 267 6.67 18.73 19.78
CA GLU A 267 7.02 20.07 19.29
C GLU A 267 6.78 21.18 20.32
N ALA A 268 6.21 20.84 21.48
CA ALA A 268 6.06 21.81 22.57
C ALA A 268 7.44 22.11 23.16
N PRO A 269 7.84 23.42 23.24
CA PRO A 269 9.15 23.87 23.71
C PRO A 269 9.40 23.55 25.19
#